data_97dc9db65d5169aa1f7a48cb59a107e0
#
_entry.id   97dc9db65d5169aa1f7a48cb59a107e0
#
_cell.length_a   1.000
_cell.length_b   1.000
_cell.length_c   1.000
_cell.angle_alpha   90.00
_cell.angle_beta   90.00
_cell.angle_gamma   90.00
#
_symmetry.space_group_name_H-M   'P 1'
#
loop_
_entity.id
_entity.type
_entity.pdbx_description
1 polymer ?
#
loop_
_entity_poly.entity_id
_entity_poly.type
_entity_poly.pdbx_seq_one_letter_code
_entity_poly.pdbx_strand_id
1 'polypeptide(L)'
;MSSCIYEYILRYRFTIIMKNSIEFMDISFLFKLGYYMLKLIYYVPETHLESTKSAIFNAGGGGIENYEHCAWQVLGTGQFKPVKAAHPFMGQLDVLEKVSEWRVEIIVAEDKARDVVRALKQNHPYEEPAFEFIQTVDIND
;
A
#
# COMPACT_ATOMS: atom_id res chain seq x y z
N MET A 1 -13.13 23.78 -4.98
CA MET A 1 -13.76 22.46 -5.24
C MET A 1 -13.65 22.21 -6.72
N SER A 2 -12.91 21.55 -7.07
CA SER A 2 -11.80 20.71 -7.31
C SER A 2 -11.86 20.19 -8.74
N SER A 3 -10.98 20.75 -9.60
CA SER A 3 -10.82 20.38 -11.02
C SER A 3 -10.40 18.91 -11.23
N CYS A 4 -9.95 18.24 -10.18
CA CYS A 4 -9.43 16.89 -10.24
C CYS A 4 -10.51 15.80 -10.42
N ILE A 5 -11.74 16.03 -9.92
CA ILE A 5 -12.86 15.09 -10.10
C ILE A 5 -13.38 15.16 -11.54
N TYR A 6 -13.34 16.33 -12.17
CA TYR A 6 -13.80 16.51 -13.55
C TYR A 6 -12.87 15.84 -14.58
N GLU A 7 -11.56 15.85 -14.35
CA GLU A 7 -10.60 15.16 -15.25
C GLU A 7 -10.68 13.63 -15.14
N TYR A 8 -11.01 13.10 -13.95
CA TYR A 8 -11.20 11.67 -13.78
C TYR A 8 -12.45 11.16 -14.50
N ILE A 9 -13.53 11.93 -14.47
CA ILE A 9 -14.79 11.61 -15.18
C ILE A 9 -14.62 11.68 -16.70
N LEU A 10 -13.78 12.57 -17.23
CA LEU A 10 -13.53 12.71 -18.67
C LEU A 10 -12.64 11.61 -19.27
N ARG A 11 -11.83 10.92 -18.47
CA ARG A 11 -10.95 9.83 -18.95
C ARG A 11 -11.63 8.47 -19.09
N TYR A 12 -12.79 8.27 -18.46
CA TYR A 12 -13.53 6.99 -18.51
C TYR A 12 -14.96 7.16 -18.98
N ARG A 13 -15.16 7.90 -20.08
CA ARG A 13 -16.42 7.83 -20.83
C ARG A 13 -16.50 6.50 -21.56
N PHE A 14 -16.94 5.45 -20.88
CA PHE A 14 -17.50 4.28 -21.54
C PHE A 14 -18.94 4.62 -21.94
N THR A 15 -19.11 5.01 -23.19
CA THR A 15 -20.44 5.06 -23.81
C THR A 15 -20.85 3.61 -24.11
N ILE A 16 -21.60 3.00 -23.23
CA ILE A 16 -22.30 1.75 -23.56
C ILE A 16 -23.56 2.16 -24.31
N ILE A 17 -23.51 2.03 -25.64
CA ILE A 17 -24.71 2.13 -26.49
C ILE A 17 -25.42 0.78 -26.38
N MET A 18 -26.34 0.69 -25.45
CA MET A 18 -27.34 -0.40 -25.43
C MET A 18 -28.62 0.12 -26.06
N LYS A 19 -29.15 -0.64 -27.01
CA LYS A 19 -30.34 -0.36 -27.81
C LYS A 19 -31.38 0.50 -27.08
N ASN A 20 -31.55 1.76 -27.57
CA ASN A 20 -32.71 2.62 -27.38
C ASN A 20 -33.09 3.15 -26.01
N SER A 21 -32.24 3.23 -25.02
CA SER A 21 -32.46 4.06 -23.84
C SER A 21 -31.15 4.60 -23.29
N ILE A 22 -31.10 5.91 -23.06
CA ILE A 22 -30.05 6.58 -22.29
C ILE A 22 -30.44 6.36 -20.82
N GLU A 23 -29.99 5.31 -20.21
CA GLU A 23 -30.06 5.17 -18.77
C GLU A 23 -28.87 5.88 -18.15
N PHE A 24 -29.13 6.91 -17.37
CA PHE A 24 -28.15 7.51 -16.49
C PHE A 24 -27.79 6.45 -15.43
N MET A 25 -26.66 5.79 -15.62
CA MET A 25 -26.10 4.92 -14.61
C MET A 25 -25.79 5.76 -13.38
N ASP A 26 -26.43 5.43 -12.26
CA ASP A 26 -26.28 6.11 -10.99
C ASP A 26 -24.79 6.15 -10.61
N ILE A 27 -24.31 7.36 -10.32
CA ILE A 27 -22.92 7.58 -9.85
C ILE A 27 -22.61 6.71 -8.64
N SER A 28 -23.62 6.35 -7.82
CA SER A 28 -23.47 5.41 -6.71
C SER A 28 -23.07 4.00 -7.15
N PHE A 29 -23.44 3.58 -8.37
CA PHE A 29 -23.00 2.30 -8.95
C PHE A 29 -21.55 2.36 -9.44
N LEU A 30 -21.09 3.51 -9.93
CA LEU A 30 -19.67 3.72 -10.28
C LEU A 30 -18.80 3.82 -9.01
N PHE A 31 -19.34 4.34 -7.91
CA PHE A 31 -18.67 4.31 -6.60
C PHE A 31 -18.68 2.90 -5.96
N LYS A 32 -19.62 2.02 -6.33
CA LYS A 32 -19.60 0.60 -5.94
C LYS A 32 -18.65 -0.25 -6.79
N LEU A 33 -18.15 0.26 -7.90
CA LEU A 33 -17.08 -0.36 -8.71
C LEU A 33 -15.70 -0.07 -8.08
N GLY A 34 -15.52 -0.60 -6.86
CA GLY A 34 -14.25 -1.04 -6.37
C GLY A 34 -13.29 0.01 -5.88
N TYR A 35 -13.53 0.69 -4.78
CA TYR A 35 -12.43 1.01 -3.88
C TYR A 35 -11.97 -0.31 -3.25
N TYR A 36 -11.09 -1.00 -3.93
CA TYR A 36 -10.45 -2.17 -3.33
C TYR A 36 -9.54 -1.69 -2.22
N MET A 37 -9.72 -2.26 -1.05
CA MET A 37 -8.73 -2.11 0.00
C MET A 37 -7.60 -3.10 -0.27
N LEU A 38 -6.40 -2.65 -0.05
CA LEU A 38 -5.19 -3.45 -0.16
C LEU A 38 -4.59 -3.63 1.22
N LYS A 39 -4.03 -4.79 1.48
CA LYS A 39 -3.21 -5.03 2.65
C LYS A 39 -1.75 -4.90 2.23
N LEU A 40 -1.07 -3.85 2.70
CA LEU A 40 0.37 -3.74 2.62
C LEU A 40 0.99 -4.64 3.69
N ILE A 41 1.96 -5.44 3.28
CA ILE A 41 2.84 -6.20 4.17
C ILE A 41 4.26 -5.76 3.89
N TYR A 42 5.04 -5.45 4.94
CA TYR A 42 6.45 -5.15 4.81
C TYR A 42 7.22 -5.59 6.05
N TYR A 43 8.54 -5.61 5.95
CA TYR A 43 9.44 -6.09 7.00
C TYR A 43 10.45 -5.00 7.31
N VAL A 44 10.65 -4.68 8.59
CA VAL A 44 11.46 -3.55 9.00
C VAL A 44 12.20 -3.84 10.32
N PRO A 45 13.48 -3.43 10.48
CA PRO A 45 14.17 -3.54 11.75
C PRO A 45 13.57 -2.61 12.80
N GLU A 46 13.69 -3.01 14.08
CA GLU A 46 13.17 -2.27 15.24
C GLU A 46 13.50 -0.77 15.21
N THR A 47 14.73 -0.44 14.79
CA THR A 47 15.22 0.94 14.77
C THR A 47 14.44 1.87 13.84
N HIS A 48 13.73 1.34 12.85
CA HIS A 48 12.98 2.09 11.85
C HIS A 48 11.48 1.76 11.85
N LEU A 49 11.01 0.94 12.78
CA LEU A 49 9.62 0.51 12.85
C LEU A 49 8.65 1.70 12.94
N GLU A 50 8.82 2.56 13.94
CA GLU A 50 7.88 3.64 14.20
C GLU A 50 7.97 4.76 13.15
N SER A 51 9.18 5.09 12.69
CA SER A 51 9.37 6.10 11.65
C SER A 51 8.75 5.68 10.32
N THR A 52 8.92 4.41 9.94
CA THR A 52 8.33 3.88 8.70
C THR A 52 6.81 3.81 8.79
N LYS A 53 6.25 3.33 9.91
CA LYS A 53 4.79 3.34 10.13
C LYS A 53 4.23 4.75 10.04
N SER A 54 4.83 5.72 10.74
CA SER A 54 4.40 7.11 10.69
C SER A 54 4.39 7.69 9.29
N ALA A 55 5.42 7.41 8.49
CA ALA A 55 5.49 7.86 7.11
C ALA A 55 4.36 7.26 6.25
N ILE A 56 4.05 5.97 6.43
CA ILE A 56 2.96 5.27 5.75
C ILE A 56 1.60 5.86 6.14
N PHE A 57 1.36 6.12 7.43
CA PHE A 57 0.13 6.73 7.90
C PHE A 57 -0.07 8.14 7.34
N ASN A 58 0.97 8.96 7.34
CA ASN A 58 0.95 10.30 6.75
C ASN A 58 0.68 10.29 5.24
N ALA A 59 1.04 9.19 4.55
CA ALA A 59 0.74 8.98 3.13
C ALA A 59 -0.67 8.43 2.87
N GLY A 60 -1.48 8.21 3.92
CA GLY A 60 -2.87 7.76 3.84
C GLY A 60 -3.08 6.26 4.04
N GLY A 61 -2.08 5.54 4.56
CA GLY A 61 -2.26 4.15 5.01
C GLY A 61 -2.94 4.07 6.38
N GLY A 62 -3.54 2.92 6.69
CA GLY A 62 -4.07 2.62 8.03
C GLY A 62 -5.41 3.25 8.38
N GLY A 63 -6.14 3.78 7.40
CA GLY A 63 -7.49 4.29 7.62
C GLY A 63 -8.56 3.21 7.42
N ILE A 64 -9.44 3.04 8.39
CA ILE A 64 -10.62 2.16 8.32
C ILE A 64 -11.79 2.90 8.96
N GLU A 65 -12.75 3.33 8.15
CA GLU A 65 -13.93 4.10 8.61
C GLU A 65 -13.55 5.28 9.53
N ASN A 66 -13.82 5.19 10.81
CA ASN A 66 -13.55 6.22 11.82
C ASN A 66 -12.24 5.94 12.61
N TYR A 67 -11.41 5.01 12.15
CA TYR A 67 -10.13 4.67 12.79
C TYR A 67 -8.97 5.02 11.87
N GLU A 68 -7.95 5.60 12.46
CA GLU A 68 -6.69 5.94 11.79
C GLU A 68 -5.53 5.16 12.41
N HIS A 69 -4.42 5.09 11.69
CA HIS A 69 -3.18 4.45 12.13
C HIS A 69 -3.35 2.96 12.49
N CYS A 70 -4.30 2.29 11.84
CA CYS A 70 -4.53 0.87 12.03
C CYS A 70 -3.37 0.07 11.42
N ALA A 71 -2.70 -0.68 12.28
CA ALA A 71 -1.62 -1.58 11.89
C ALA A 71 -1.61 -2.81 12.79
N TRP A 72 -1.14 -3.92 12.25
CA TRP A 72 -0.79 -5.11 13.00
C TRP A 72 0.69 -5.42 12.79
N GLN A 73 1.39 -5.94 13.81
CA GLN A 73 2.80 -6.24 13.69
C GLN A 73 3.20 -7.44 14.54
N VAL A 74 4.19 -8.19 14.06
CA VAL A 74 4.79 -9.32 14.79
C VAL A 74 6.28 -9.36 14.56
N LEU A 75 7.04 -9.65 15.60
CA LEU A 75 8.48 -9.83 15.53
C LEU A 75 8.81 -11.20 14.93
N GLY A 76 9.72 -11.22 13.98
CA GLY A 76 10.19 -12.43 13.32
C GLY A 76 11.69 -12.40 13.05
N THR A 77 12.16 -13.35 12.26
CA THR A 77 13.54 -13.42 11.83
C THR A 77 13.58 -13.41 10.30
N GLY A 78 14.14 -12.35 9.73
CA GLY A 78 14.48 -12.29 8.32
C GLY A 78 15.81 -12.94 8.01
N GLN A 79 16.02 -13.32 6.76
CA GLN A 79 17.28 -13.89 6.29
C GLN A 79 17.57 -13.38 4.89
N PHE A 80 18.82 -12.95 4.67
CA PHE A 80 19.28 -12.52 3.36
C PHE A 80 20.78 -12.77 3.20
N LYS A 81 21.24 -12.79 1.96
CA LYS A 81 22.66 -12.87 1.64
C LYS A 81 22.97 -11.78 0.61
N PRO A 82 23.69 -10.72 0.99
CA PRO A 82 24.13 -9.72 0.03
C PRO A 82 25.11 -10.35 -0.96
N VAL A 83 24.87 -10.10 -2.25
CA VAL A 83 25.73 -10.58 -3.32
C VAL A 83 26.28 -9.40 -4.11
N LYS A 84 27.14 -9.67 -5.06
CA LYS A 84 27.85 -8.71 -5.92
C LYS A 84 27.02 -7.45 -6.21
N ALA A 85 27.62 -6.30 -5.92
CA ALA A 85 27.06 -4.94 -6.10
C ALA A 85 25.95 -4.51 -5.12
N ALA A 86 25.57 -5.33 -4.13
CA ALA A 86 24.67 -4.89 -3.07
C ALA A 86 25.37 -3.92 -2.10
N HIS A 87 24.62 -2.93 -1.60
CA HIS A 87 25.04 -2.01 -0.55
C HIS A 87 24.13 -2.19 0.68
N PRO A 88 24.29 -3.27 1.45
CA PRO A 88 23.37 -3.60 2.52
C PRO A 88 23.48 -2.60 3.68
N PHE A 89 22.34 -2.25 4.27
CA PHE A 89 22.29 -1.47 5.51
C PHE A 89 23.02 -2.17 6.67
N MET A 90 22.95 -3.51 6.71
CA MET A 90 23.66 -4.37 7.64
C MET A 90 24.11 -5.64 6.93
N GLY A 91 25.13 -6.32 7.49
CA GLY A 91 25.68 -7.55 6.92
C GLY A 91 26.85 -7.32 5.97
N GLN A 92 27.44 -8.42 5.52
CA GLN A 92 28.61 -8.44 4.65
C GLN A 92 28.32 -9.19 3.37
N LEU A 93 29.03 -8.80 2.29
CA LEU A 93 28.92 -9.49 1.00
C LEU A 93 29.26 -10.98 1.15
N ASP A 94 28.48 -11.81 0.49
CA ASP A 94 28.59 -13.28 0.45
C ASP A 94 28.40 -13.99 1.80
N VAL A 95 27.99 -13.29 2.86
CA VAL A 95 27.65 -13.85 4.17
C VAL A 95 26.12 -13.97 4.30
N LEU A 96 25.67 -15.12 4.79
CA LEU A 96 24.26 -15.33 5.14
C LEU A 96 23.96 -14.63 6.46
N GLU A 97 23.11 -13.63 6.42
CA GLU A 97 22.69 -12.86 7.59
C GLU A 97 21.30 -13.30 8.06
N LYS A 98 21.12 -13.33 9.37
CA LYS A 98 19.82 -13.48 10.02
C LYS A 98 19.59 -12.28 10.92
N VAL A 99 18.47 -11.61 10.72
CA VAL A 99 18.15 -10.35 11.39
C VAL A 99 16.79 -10.42 12.04
N SER A 100 16.66 -9.77 13.19
CA SER A 100 15.36 -9.59 13.83
C SER A 100 14.61 -8.47 13.12
N GLU A 101 13.41 -8.75 12.63
CA GLU A 101 12.58 -7.84 11.87
C GLU A 101 11.12 -7.91 12.30
N TRP A 102 10.44 -6.77 12.25
CA TRP A 102 9.00 -6.70 12.38
C TRP A 102 8.34 -6.91 11.03
N ARG A 103 7.43 -7.87 10.95
CA ARG A 103 6.43 -7.92 9.89
C ARG A 103 5.30 -6.98 10.28
N VAL A 104 4.98 -6.03 9.42
CA VAL A 104 3.90 -5.05 9.63
C VAL A 104 2.86 -5.20 8.54
N GLU A 105 1.59 -5.17 8.94
CA GLU A 105 0.44 -5.21 8.04
C GLU A 105 -0.40 -3.95 8.22
N ILE A 106 -0.69 -3.26 7.14
CA ILE A 106 -1.45 -2.00 7.13
C ILE A 106 -2.46 -2.06 5.99
N ILE A 107 -3.71 -1.70 6.30
CA ILE A 107 -4.73 -1.55 5.26
C ILE A 107 -4.50 -0.24 4.49
N VAL A 108 -4.67 -0.27 3.17
CA VAL A 108 -4.40 0.87 2.30
C VAL A 108 -5.47 0.93 1.22
N ALA A 109 -6.09 2.09 1.03
CA ALA A 109 -6.97 2.31 -0.11
C ALA A 109 -6.15 2.29 -1.42
N GLU A 110 -6.72 1.71 -2.48
CA GLU A 110 -6.00 1.52 -3.74
C GLU A 110 -5.42 2.83 -4.30
N ASP A 111 -6.18 3.92 -4.22
CA ASP A 111 -5.75 5.25 -4.70
C ASP A 111 -4.56 5.82 -3.92
N LYS A 112 -4.29 5.35 -2.69
CA LYS A 112 -3.16 5.74 -1.83
C LYS A 112 -1.93 4.84 -1.99
N ALA A 113 -2.06 3.69 -2.62
CA ALA A 113 -1.00 2.68 -2.67
C ALA A 113 0.34 3.22 -3.20
N ARG A 114 0.31 4.06 -4.24
CA ARG A 114 1.54 4.64 -4.81
C ARG A 114 2.25 5.61 -3.87
N ASP A 115 1.50 6.44 -3.16
CA ASP A 115 2.05 7.39 -2.20
C ASP A 115 2.61 6.66 -0.98
N VAL A 116 1.90 5.63 -0.51
CA VAL A 116 2.33 4.74 0.56
C VAL A 116 3.63 4.01 0.21
N VAL A 117 3.77 3.45 -1.01
CA VAL A 117 5.02 2.81 -1.46
C VAL A 117 6.17 3.81 -1.50
N ARG A 118 5.92 5.03 -1.97
CA ARG A 118 6.95 6.08 -1.97
C ARG A 118 7.40 6.41 -0.56
N ALA A 119 6.46 6.59 0.37
CA ALA A 119 6.74 6.86 1.78
C ALA A 119 7.51 5.70 2.44
N LEU A 120 7.10 4.45 2.20
CA LEU A 120 7.79 3.26 2.66
C LEU A 120 9.26 3.27 2.20
N LYS A 121 9.51 3.38 0.89
CA LYS A 121 10.87 3.34 0.32
C LYS A 121 11.77 4.48 0.80
N GLN A 122 11.21 5.66 1.05
CA GLN A 122 11.98 6.82 1.53
C GLN A 122 12.36 6.74 3.01
N ASN A 123 11.61 5.99 3.81
CA ASN A 123 11.79 5.90 5.25
C ASN A 123 12.30 4.53 5.72
N HIS A 124 12.42 3.57 4.82
CA HIS A 124 12.99 2.28 5.10
C HIS A 124 14.52 2.32 5.02
N PRO A 125 15.27 1.66 5.93
CA PRO A 125 16.72 1.70 5.92
C PRO A 125 17.36 0.83 4.84
N TYR A 126 16.62 -0.15 4.31
CA TYR A 126 17.16 -1.06 3.30
C TYR A 126 17.14 -0.45 1.91
N GLU A 127 18.18 -0.76 1.13
CA GLU A 127 18.27 -0.39 -0.29
C GLU A 127 17.07 -0.95 -1.08
N GLU A 128 16.72 -2.21 -0.83
CA GLU A 128 15.58 -2.91 -1.43
C GLU A 128 14.69 -3.50 -0.34
N PRO A 129 13.75 -2.73 0.22
CA PRO A 129 12.83 -3.25 1.22
C PRO A 129 11.87 -4.26 0.60
N ALA A 130 11.70 -5.40 1.27
CA ALA A 130 10.69 -6.38 0.89
C ALA A 130 9.30 -5.89 1.32
N PHE A 131 8.38 -5.81 0.37
CA PHE A 131 6.98 -5.49 0.63
C PHE A 131 6.08 -6.09 -0.45
N GLU A 132 4.82 -6.27 -0.11
CA GLU A 132 3.80 -6.78 -1.01
C GLU A 132 2.44 -6.17 -0.70
N PHE A 133 1.56 -6.11 -1.71
CA PHE A 133 0.16 -5.80 -1.54
C PHE A 133 -0.68 -7.04 -1.81
N ILE A 134 -1.62 -7.31 -0.92
CA ILE A 134 -2.65 -8.32 -1.10
C ILE A 134 -3.98 -7.60 -1.29
N GLN A 135 -4.70 -7.90 -2.35
CA GLN A 135 -6.05 -7.40 -2.55
C GLN A 135 -7.00 -8.05 -1.54
N THR A 136 -7.73 -7.23 -0.81
CA THR A 136 -8.77 -7.73 0.10
C THR A 136 -10.11 -7.80 -0.62
N VAL A 137 -10.96 -8.72 -0.19
CA VAL A 137 -12.34 -8.85 -0.67
C VAL A 137 -13.25 -8.39 0.46
N ASP A 138 -14.10 -7.41 0.17
CA ASP A 138 -15.19 -7.04 1.07
C ASP A 138 -16.32 -8.04 0.86
N ILE A 139 -16.74 -8.69 1.95
CA ILE A 139 -17.84 -9.67 1.96
C ILE A 139 -19.08 -9.14 2.70
N ASN A 140 -19.07 -7.87 3.09
CA ASN A 140 -20.23 -7.22 3.68
C ASN A 140 -21.20 -6.84 2.57
N ASP A 141 -22.39 -7.40 2.61
CA ASP A 141 -23.53 -7.12 1.73
C ASP A 141 -24.21 -5.79 2.10
#